data_9e21ed22590f1fe09c883ae0270e3b58
#
_entry.id   9e21ed22590f1fe09c883ae0270e3b58
#
_cell.length_a   1.000
_cell.length_b   1.000
_cell.length_c   1.000
_cell.angle_alpha   90.00
_cell.angle_beta   90.00
_cell.angle_gamma   90.00
#
_symmetry.space_group_name_H-M   'P 1'
#
loop_
_entity.id
_entity.type
_entity.pdbx_description
1 polymer ?
#
loop_
_entity_poly.entity_id
_entity_poly.type
_entity_poly.pdbx_seq_one_letter_code
_entity_poly.pdbx_strand_id
1 'polypeptide(L)'
;MSRNEPYTRLCGGDWQSARPLAPFDGGVMAFLSDLGAALIAGREARAYPDVVAFGFFCRRANLEALAREYEGAVSDRLGRGISFHIAPSNVPVNFAYSLVAGLLAGNACVVRLPAGIFRRRASSAA
;
A
#
# COMPACT_ATOMS: atom_id res chain seq x y z
N MET A 1 -19.61 -20.95 -9.55
CA MET A 1 -20.62 -19.90 -9.35
C MET A 1 -19.91 -18.55 -9.35
N SER A 2 -20.13 -17.79 -10.40
CA SER A 2 -19.67 -16.40 -10.46
C SER A 2 -20.54 -15.59 -9.49
N ARG A 3 -20.00 -15.28 -8.31
CA ARG A 3 -20.64 -14.30 -7.43
C ARG A 3 -20.61 -12.98 -8.19
N ASN A 4 -21.78 -12.41 -8.40
CA ASN A 4 -21.93 -11.08 -8.96
C ASN A 4 -21.38 -10.08 -7.90
N GLU A 5 -20.05 -9.93 -7.85
CA GLU A 5 -19.42 -9.03 -6.91
C GLU A 5 -19.68 -7.59 -7.36
N PRO A 6 -20.22 -6.74 -6.50
CA PRO A 6 -20.56 -5.36 -6.87
C PRO A 6 -19.33 -4.44 -7.03
N TYR A 7 -18.15 -5.01 -7.08
CA TYR A 7 -16.87 -4.31 -7.22
C TYR A 7 -15.93 -5.09 -8.13
N THR A 8 -14.96 -4.39 -8.69
CA THR A 8 -13.89 -4.98 -9.49
C THR A 8 -12.62 -5.07 -8.64
N ARG A 9 -12.10 -6.28 -8.46
CA ARG A 9 -10.80 -6.48 -7.83
C ARG A 9 -9.69 -6.20 -8.85
N LEU A 10 -8.78 -5.32 -8.48
CA LEU A 10 -7.67 -4.91 -9.35
C LEU A 10 -6.43 -5.75 -9.14
N CYS A 11 -6.15 -6.10 -7.89
CA CYS A 11 -5.01 -6.94 -7.51
C CYS A 11 -5.26 -7.54 -6.13
N GLY A 12 -4.36 -8.42 -5.72
CA GLY A 12 -4.40 -9.04 -4.41
C GLY A 12 -4.91 -10.48 -4.43
N GLY A 13 -4.63 -11.20 -3.35
CA GLY A 13 -5.01 -12.58 -3.13
C GLY A 13 -6.24 -12.74 -2.24
N ASP A 14 -6.31 -13.90 -1.60
CA ASP A 14 -7.34 -14.20 -0.60
C ASP A 14 -7.02 -13.51 0.71
N TRP A 15 -7.65 -12.37 0.94
CA TRP A 15 -7.50 -11.60 2.17
C TRP A 15 -8.25 -12.21 3.36
N GLN A 16 -9.23 -13.10 3.10
CA GLN A 16 -10.03 -13.72 4.16
C GLN A 16 -9.23 -14.75 4.97
N SER A 17 -8.23 -15.37 4.35
CA SER A 17 -7.32 -16.31 5.02
C SER A 17 -6.08 -15.64 5.61
N ALA A 18 -5.92 -14.32 5.45
CA ALA A 18 -4.76 -13.61 5.94
C ALA A 18 -4.70 -13.60 7.47
N ARG A 19 -3.50 -13.76 8.02
CA ARG A 19 -3.24 -13.74 9.45
C ARG A 19 -2.54 -12.45 9.85
N PRO A 20 -2.76 -11.95 11.06
CA PRO A 20 -2.01 -10.80 11.57
C PRO A 20 -0.53 -11.15 11.65
N LEU A 21 0.30 -10.15 11.31
CA LEU A 21 1.75 -10.20 11.43
C LEU A 21 2.22 -9.28 12.55
N ALA A 22 3.46 -9.44 12.97
CA ALA A 22 4.10 -8.44 13.81
C ALA A 22 4.25 -7.11 13.04
N PRO A 23 4.15 -5.96 13.72
CA PRO A 23 4.46 -4.69 13.07
C PRO A 23 5.88 -4.69 12.50
N PHE A 24 6.06 -4.04 11.36
CA PHE A 24 7.33 -4.02 10.62
C PHE A 24 7.87 -5.41 10.27
N ASP A 25 6.97 -6.33 9.93
CA ASP A 25 7.35 -7.67 9.46
C ASP A 25 8.36 -7.58 8.31
N GLY A 26 9.39 -8.44 8.36
CA GLY A 26 10.49 -8.42 7.39
C GLY A 26 10.03 -8.65 5.95
N GLY A 27 9.04 -9.53 5.73
CA GLY A 27 8.47 -9.76 4.42
C GLY A 27 7.70 -8.56 3.88
N VAL A 28 6.96 -7.86 4.73
CA VAL A 28 6.25 -6.63 4.38
C VAL A 28 7.25 -5.53 4.02
N MET A 29 8.29 -5.35 4.80
CA MET A 29 9.33 -4.35 4.53
C MET A 29 10.06 -4.62 3.22
N ALA A 30 10.36 -5.88 2.92
CA ALA A 30 10.98 -6.29 1.66
C ALA A 30 10.05 -5.99 0.47
N PHE A 31 8.77 -6.33 0.58
CA PHE A 31 7.78 -6.03 -0.45
C PHE A 31 7.67 -4.53 -0.73
N LEU A 32 7.56 -3.71 0.31
CA LEU A 32 7.45 -2.26 0.17
C LEU A 32 8.72 -1.64 -0.42
N SER A 33 9.89 -2.13 -0.02
CA SER A 33 11.17 -1.70 -0.58
C SER A 33 11.27 -2.02 -2.07
N ASP A 34 10.88 -3.22 -2.48
CA ASP A 34 10.87 -3.63 -3.88
C ASP A 34 9.85 -2.82 -4.70
N LEU A 35 8.68 -2.58 -4.14
CA LEU A 35 7.66 -1.71 -4.76
C LEU A 35 8.21 -0.29 -4.97
N GLY A 36 8.85 0.28 -3.97
CA GLY A 36 9.45 1.62 -4.05
C GLY A 36 10.52 1.69 -5.14
N ALA A 37 11.40 0.69 -5.21
CA ALA A 37 12.43 0.60 -6.24
C ALA A 37 11.83 0.51 -7.65
N ALA A 38 10.78 -0.31 -7.83
CA ALA A 38 10.09 -0.46 -9.10
C ALA A 38 9.41 0.84 -9.55
N LEU A 39 8.80 1.58 -8.63
CA LEU A 39 8.17 2.87 -8.91
C LEU A 39 9.20 3.93 -9.34
N ILE A 40 10.35 3.99 -8.66
CA ILE A 40 11.42 4.95 -8.99
C ILE A 40 12.04 4.62 -10.35
N ALA A 41 12.23 3.34 -10.69
CA ALA A 41 12.80 2.89 -11.96
C ALA A 41 11.81 3.02 -13.13
N GLY A 42 10.52 3.09 -12.88
CA GLY A 42 9.48 3.13 -13.90
C GLY A 42 9.48 4.45 -14.68
N ARG A 43 9.44 4.36 -16.02
CA ARG A 43 9.38 5.56 -16.88
C ARG A 43 8.10 6.35 -16.68
N GLU A 44 6.98 5.67 -16.50
CA GLU A 44 5.67 6.29 -16.29
C GLU A 44 5.60 7.07 -14.97
N ALA A 45 6.27 6.57 -13.94
CA ALA A 45 6.29 7.22 -12.63
C ALA A 45 6.93 8.62 -12.67
N ARG A 46 7.90 8.85 -13.56
CA ARG A 46 8.59 10.14 -13.69
C ARG A 46 7.67 11.29 -14.06
N ALA A 47 6.55 11.01 -14.71
CA ALA A 47 5.53 12.00 -15.05
C ALA A 47 4.67 12.41 -13.82
N TYR A 48 4.80 11.67 -12.71
CA TYR A 48 3.98 11.85 -11.51
C TYR A 48 4.87 12.04 -10.27
N PRO A 49 5.21 13.29 -9.91
CA PRO A 49 6.10 13.58 -8.77
C PRO A 49 5.64 12.98 -7.44
N ASP A 50 4.34 12.89 -7.22
CA ASP A 50 3.74 12.27 -6.03
C ASP A 50 3.99 10.76 -5.96
N VAL A 51 3.97 10.07 -7.09
CA VAL A 51 4.31 8.63 -7.17
C VAL A 51 5.80 8.41 -6.89
N VAL A 52 6.67 9.27 -7.43
CA VAL A 52 8.11 9.21 -7.16
C VAL A 52 8.39 9.45 -5.68
N ALA A 53 7.75 10.46 -5.07
CA ALA A 53 7.87 10.73 -3.64
C ALA A 53 7.45 9.53 -2.78
N PHE A 54 6.35 8.87 -3.15
CA PHE A 54 5.91 7.64 -2.50
C PHE A 54 6.95 6.51 -2.65
N GLY A 55 7.54 6.35 -3.82
CA GLY A 55 8.63 5.39 -4.04
C GLY A 55 9.82 5.64 -3.12
N PHE A 56 10.21 6.89 -2.93
CA PHE A 56 11.26 7.28 -1.99
C PHE A 56 10.86 7.01 -0.52
N PHE A 57 9.62 7.24 -0.17
CA PHE A 57 9.09 6.91 1.15
C PHE A 57 9.23 5.41 1.47
N CYS A 58 9.02 4.54 0.48
CA CYS A 58 9.13 3.10 0.63
C CYS A 58 10.57 2.57 0.61
N ARG A 59 11.59 3.42 0.53
CA ARG A 59 12.98 2.96 0.60
C ARG A 59 13.26 2.24 1.91
N ARG A 60 14.05 1.17 1.83
CA ARG A 60 14.43 0.35 2.98
C ARG A 60 14.98 1.19 4.14
N ALA A 61 15.86 2.13 3.85
CA ALA A 61 16.43 3.01 4.88
C ALA A 61 15.37 3.81 5.65
N ASN A 62 14.36 4.32 4.95
CA ASN A 62 13.24 5.03 5.60
C ASN A 62 12.36 4.09 6.41
N LEU A 63 12.03 2.91 5.88
CA LEU A 63 11.23 1.91 6.58
C LEU A 63 11.94 1.42 7.85
N GLU A 64 13.24 1.19 7.78
CA GLU A 64 14.05 0.82 8.95
C GLU A 64 14.13 1.95 9.98
N ALA A 65 14.20 3.20 9.54
CA ALA A 65 14.15 4.36 10.44
C ALA A 65 12.81 4.43 11.18
N LEU A 66 11.71 4.23 10.48
CA LEU A 66 10.37 4.16 11.08
C LEU A 66 10.26 2.99 12.07
N ALA A 67 10.79 1.82 11.71
CA ALA A 67 10.79 0.66 12.59
C ALA A 67 11.52 0.94 13.91
N ARG A 68 12.67 1.61 13.85
CA ARG A 68 13.42 2.02 15.04
C ARG A 68 12.66 3.05 15.88
N GLU A 69 12.03 4.00 15.23
CA GLU A 69 11.23 5.04 15.90
C GLU A 69 10.09 4.46 16.73
N TYR A 70 9.40 3.46 16.18
CA TYR A 70 8.23 2.85 16.82
C TYR A 70 8.52 1.59 17.63
N GLU A 71 9.75 1.11 17.68
CA GLU A 71 10.12 -0.17 18.30
C GLU A 71 9.57 -0.34 19.71
N GLY A 72 9.73 0.65 20.57
CA GLY A 72 9.21 0.60 21.94
C GLY A 72 7.69 0.57 22.05
N ALA A 73 6.98 1.10 21.04
CA ALA A 73 5.52 1.14 21.05
C ALA A 73 4.89 -0.13 20.48
N VAL A 74 5.61 -0.90 19.65
CA VAL A 74 5.04 -2.01 18.89
C VAL A 74 5.67 -3.38 19.19
N SER A 75 6.69 -3.46 20.04
CA SER A 75 7.45 -4.69 20.31
C SER A 75 6.61 -5.87 20.78
N ASP A 76 5.52 -5.61 21.49
CA ASP A 76 4.61 -6.63 22.03
C ASP A 76 3.25 -6.66 21.32
N ARG A 77 3.18 -6.15 20.10
CA ARG A 77 1.93 -6.02 19.37
C ARG A 77 1.89 -6.88 18.12
N LEU A 78 0.67 -7.24 17.74
CA LEU A 78 0.34 -7.87 16.47
C LEU A 78 -0.65 -6.99 15.72
N GLY A 79 -0.69 -7.14 14.40
CA GLY A 79 -1.77 -6.60 13.59
C GLY A 79 -3.14 -7.08 14.09
N ARG A 80 -4.17 -6.33 13.81
CA ARG A 80 -5.54 -6.66 14.22
C ARG A 80 -6.23 -7.66 13.29
N GLY A 81 -5.66 -7.93 12.13
CA GLY A 81 -6.23 -8.80 11.12
C GLY A 81 -6.39 -8.05 9.80
N ILE A 82 -7.62 -7.66 9.47
CA ILE A 82 -7.93 -6.99 8.21
C ILE A 82 -8.29 -5.54 8.48
N SER A 83 -7.63 -4.62 7.79
CA SER A 83 -8.02 -3.21 7.77
C SER A 83 -8.63 -2.85 6.41
N PHE A 84 -9.72 -2.12 6.45
CA PHE A 84 -10.41 -1.64 5.26
C PHE A 84 -10.21 -0.13 5.12
N HIS A 85 -9.69 0.29 3.97
CA HIS A 85 -9.35 1.68 3.69
C HIS A 85 -10.24 2.24 2.59
N ILE A 86 -10.88 3.36 2.88
CA ILE A 86 -11.63 4.14 1.89
C ILE A 86 -10.82 5.39 1.59
N ALA A 87 -10.20 5.41 0.40
CA ALA A 87 -9.34 6.52 0.02
C ALA A 87 -10.14 7.73 -0.49
N PRO A 88 -9.73 8.95 -0.15
CA PRO A 88 -10.34 10.15 -0.71
C PRO A 88 -10.04 10.30 -2.19
N SER A 89 -10.94 10.94 -2.92
CA SER A 89 -10.82 11.13 -4.37
C SER A 89 -9.96 12.32 -4.80
N ASN A 90 -9.66 13.21 -3.89
CA ASN A 90 -8.97 14.47 -4.17
C ASN A 90 -7.43 14.36 -4.21
N VAL A 91 -6.86 13.32 -3.61
CA VAL A 91 -5.41 13.08 -3.60
C VAL A 91 -5.13 11.66 -4.10
N PRO A 92 -4.68 11.49 -5.36
CA PRO A 92 -4.58 10.17 -5.99
C PRO A 92 -3.68 9.16 -5.27
N VAL A 93 -2.59 9.61 -4.65
CA VAL A 93 -1.59 8.73 -3.99
C VAL A 93 -1.91 8.46 -2.52
N ASN A 94 -2.88 9.14 -1.95
CA ASN A 94 -3.17 9.05 -0.53
C ASN A 94 -3.54 7.62 -0.07
N PHE A 95 -4.20 6.85 -0.93
CA PHE A 95 -4.50 5.45 -0.64
C PHE A 95 -3.23 4.60 -0.41
N ALA A 96 -2.14 4.91 -1.11
CA ALA A 96 -0.90 4.16 -1.02
C ALA A 96 -0.23 4.35 0.34
N TYR A 97 -0.21 5.56 0.87
CA TYR A 97 0.30 5.82 2.23
C TYR A 97 -0.54 5.14 3.31
N SER A 98 -1.86 5.17 3.16
CA SER A 98 -2.77 4.46 4.06
C SER A 98 -2.54 2.95 4.02
N LEU A 99 -2.36 2.38 2.83
CA LEU A 99 -2.02 0.97 2.64
C LEU A 99 -0.71 0.61 3.33
N VAL A 100 0.35 1.40 3.14
CA VAL A 100 1.66 1.18 3.78
C VAL A 100 1.53 1.19 5.29
N ALA A 101 0.82 2.15 5.86
CA ALA A 101 0.61 2.22 7.31
C ALA A 101 -0.10 0.97 7.85
N GLY A 102 -1.13 0.49 7.17
CA GLY A 102 -1.84 -0.72 7.55
C GLY A 102 -0.96 -1.97 7.46
N LEU A 103 -0.18 -2.10 6.40
CA LEU A 103 0.75 -3.23 6.21
C LEU A 103 1.88 -3.23 7.24
N LEU A 104 2.48 -2.07 7.51
CA LEU A 104 3.54 -1.93 8.52
C LEU A 104 3.03 -2.21 9.93
N ALA A 105 1.75 -1.95 10.20
CA ALA A 105 1.11 -2.32 11.47
C ALA A 105 0.82 -3.82 11.61
N GLY A 106 1.07 -4.63 10.58
CA GLY A 106 0.88 -6.08 10.59
C GLY A 106 -0.49 -6.54 10.13
N ASN A 107 -1.26 -5.70 9.46
CA ASN A 107 -2.59 -6.04 8.97
C ASN A 107 -2.58 -6.50 7.51
N ALA A 108 -3.53 -7.36 7.15
CA ALA A 108 -3.99 -7.45 5.78
C ALA A 108 -4.82 -6.22 5.44
N CYS A 109 -4.67 -5.69 4.25
CA CYS A 109 -5.33 -4.44 3.88
C CYS A 109 -6.21 -4.63 2.65
N VAL A 110 -7.43 -4.12 2.74
CA VAL A 110 -8.34 -3.98 1.60
C VAL A 110 -8.53 -2.49 1.35
N VAL A 111 -8.19 -2.03 0.16
CA VAL A 111 -8.27 -0.62 -0.20
C VAL A 111 -9.30 -0.41 -1.30
N ARG A 112 -10.29 0.41 -1.02
CA ARG A 112 -11.24 0.86 -2.03
C ARG A 112 -10.72 2.11 -2.71
N LEU A 113 -10.52 2.02 -4.01
CA LEU A 113 -10.09 3.14 -4.84
C LEU A 113 -11.29 3.89 -5.42
N PRO A 114 -11.26 5.22 -5.48
CA PRO A 114 -12.28 6.00 -6.17
C PRO A 114 -12.30 5.70 -7.67
N ALA A 115 -13.48 5.61 -8.28
CA ALA A 115 -13.64 5.30 -9.69
C ALA A 115 -12.93 6.29 -10.64
N GLY A 116 -12.75 7.54 -10.22
CA GLY A 116 -12.10 8.59 -11.02
C GLY A 116 -10.60 8.43 -11.21
N ILE A 117 -9.91 7.65 -10.37
CA ILE A 117 -8.45 7.45 -10.47
C ILE A 117 -8.09 6.71 -11.77
N PHE A 118 -8.91 5.78 -12.21
CA PHE A 118 -8.66 4.99 -13.43
C PHE A 118 -8.97 5.74 -14.72
N ARG A 119 -9.95 6.64 -14.71
CA ARG A 119 -10.30 7.43 -15.89
C ARG A 119 -9.19 8.39 -16.32
N ARG A 120 -8.39 8.88 -15.39
CA ARG A 120 -7.24 9.75 -15.70
C ARG A 120 -6.10 9.01 -16.38
N ARG A 121 -5.89 7.73 -16.08
CA ARG A 121 -4.87 6.91 -16.75
C ARG A 121 -5.23 6.56 -18.20
N ALA A 122 -6.50 6.30 -18.47
CA ALA A 122 -6.96 5.97 -19.83
C ALA A 122 -6.90 7.17 -20.80
N SER A 123 -7.09 8.40 -20.30
CA SER A 123 -7.01 9.61 -21.12
C SER A 123 -5.58 10.13 -21.34
N SER A 124 -4.63 9.68 -20.52
CA SER A 124 -3.20 10.07 -20.61
C SER A 124 -2.39 9.13 -21.50
N ALA A 125 -2.95 7.99 -21.88
CA ALA A 125 -2.30 6.98 -22.74
C ALA A 125 -2.70 7.09 -24.23
N ALA A 126 -3.46 8.12 -24.59
CA ALA A 126 -3.81 8.45 -25.97
C ALA A 126 -2.83 9.44 -26.59
#